data_e2d6595642a792ba2b989575383161f6
#
_entry.id   e2d6595642a792ba2b989575383161f6
#
_cell.length_a   1.000
_cell.length_b   1.000
_cell.length_c   1.000
_cell.angle_alpha   90.00
_cell.angle_beta   90.00
_cell.angle_gamma   90.00
#
_symmetry.space_group_name_H-M   'P 1'
#
loop_
_entity.id
_entity.type
_entity.pdbx_description
1 polymer ?
#
loop_
_entity_poly.entity_id
_entity_poly.type
_entity_poly.pdbx_seq_one_letter_code
_entity_poly.pdbx_strand_id
1 'polypeptide(L)'
;MRTPLPLLLLAPLLVCAPAQAEFLMLSTPDASAAPNSDTPALHPKPTRRPLKRHVPAQPAVSGFGDQVPLSFAIRQIVPTNFQVAYADTVRKDAPVNWKGGEPWRATLADAVRPLGLIVTVNGPKVTIAAGLGH
;
A
#
# COMPACT_ATOMS: atom_id res chain seq x y z
N MET A 1 11.28 38.26 40.33
CA MET A 1 11.86 39.25 39.43
C MET A 1 13.05 38.62 38.72
N ARG A 2 12.91 38.18 37.51
CA ARG A 2 13.95 37.94 36.47
C ARG A 2 13.35 37.11 35.36
N THR A 3 12.89 37.79 34.33
CA THR A 3 12.48 37.26 33.05
C THR A 3 13.73 36.94 32.22
N PRO A 4 13.85 35.75 31.60
CA PRO A 4 14.80 35.59 30.52
C PRO A 4 14.10 35.72 29.15
N LEU A 5 14.75 36.47 28.32
CA LEU A 5 14.61 36.86 26.95
C LEU A 5 14.45 35.62 25.99
N PRO A 6 13.57 35.66 24.99
CA PRO A 6 13.53 34.62 23.97
C PRO A 6 14.62 34.85 22.91
N LEU A 7 15.43 33.84 22.72
CA LEU A 7 16.45 33.80 21.68
C LEU A 7 15.77 33.46 20.33
N LEU A 8 15.78 34.47 19.47
CA LEU A 8 15.28 34.40 18.09
C LEU A 8 16.25 33.56 17.27
N LEU A 9 15.88 32.30 16.92
CA LEU A 9 16.67 31.45 16.03
C LEU A 9 16.16 31.59 14.62
N LEU A 10 16.95 32.25 13.79
CA LEU A 10 16.82 32.49 12.37
C LEU A 10 17.03 31.16 11.62
N ALA A 11 16.01 30.60 10.98
CA ALA A 11 16.11 29.40 10.14
C ALA A 11 16.46 29.78 8.70
N PRO A 12 17.46 29.17 8.06
CA PRO A 12 17.73 29.38 6.64
C PRO A 12 16.73 28.58 5.77
N LEU A 13 16.12 29.29 4.82
CA LEU A 13 15.33 28.73 3.74
C LEU A 13 16.26 27.93 2.80
N LEU A 14 16.13 26.63 2.82
CA LEU A 14 16.76 25.77 1.81
C LEU A 14 15.79 25.61 0.63
N VAL A 15 16.05 26.35 -0.44
CA VAL A 15 15.34 26.26 -1.72
C VAL A 15 15.82 24.98 -2.42
N CYS A 16 14.97 23.97 -2.46
CA CYS A 16 15.21 22.76 -3.25
C CYS A 16 14.60 22.94 -4.64
N ALA A 17 15.44 23.04 -5.66
CA ALA A 17 15.04 23.13 -7.06
C ALA A 17 14.52 21.77 -7.55
N PRO A 18 13.41 21.73 -8.33
CA PRO A 18 12.97 20.49 -8.96
C PRO A 18 13.84 20.16 -10.17
N ALA A 19 14.51 19.02 -10.13
CA ALA A 19 15.15 18.43 -11.28
C ALA A 19 14.07 17.86 -12.21
N GLN A 20 13.86 18.51 -13.34
CA GLN A 20 13.02 18.00 -14.42
C GLN A 20 13.85 16.99 -15.22
N ALA A 21 13.51 15.71 -15.07
CA ALA A 21 14.01 14.68 -15.97
C ALA A 21 13.17 14.71 -17.25
N GLU A 22 13.72 15.27 -18.32
CA GLU A 22 13.15 15.15 -19.66
C GLU A 22 13.33 13.71 -20.14
N PHE A 23 12.22 12.99 -20.19
CA PHE A 23 12.16 11.69 -20.81
C PHE A 23 12.00 11.86 -22.32
N LEU A 24 13.12 11.80 -23.04
CA LEU A 24 13.15 11.77 -24.51
C LEU A 24 12.57 10.43 -24.99
N MET A 25 11.33 10.46 -25.47
CA MET A 25 10.76 9.39 -26.26
C MET A 25 11.42 9.39 -27.64
N LEU A 26 12.32 8.46 -27.84
CA LEU A 26 12.86 8.16 -29.17
C LEU A 26 11.81 7.36 -29.93
N SER A 27 10.99 8.06 -30.72
CA SER A 27 10.13 7.45 -31.73
C SER A 27 10.99 7.04 -32.91
N THR A 28 11.13 5.76 -33.14
CA THR A 28 11.61 5.24 -34.43
C THR A 28 10.41 4.97 -35.31
N PRO A 29 10.30 5.64 -36.46
CA PRO A 29 9.41 5.19 -37.52
C PRO A 29 10.20 4.24 -38.43
N ASP A 30 9.80 3.02 -38.53
CA ASP A 30 10.17 2.25 -39.72
C ASP A 30 8.94 1.61 -40.34
N ALA A 31 8.67 2.16 -41.49
CA ALA A 31 7.75 1.65 -42.45
C ALA A 31 8.52 0.67 -43.33
N SER A 32 8.01 -0.51 -43.61
CA SER A 32 8.01 -0.97 -45.00
C SER A 32 7.40 -2.35 -45.19
N ALA A 33 6.44 -2.35 -46.08
CA ALA A 33 6.19 -3.37 -47.10
C ALA A 33 5.65 -4.75 -46.69
N ALA A 34 4.38 -4.94 -47.05
CA ALA A 34 3.78 -6.24 -47.45
C ALA A 34 4.49 -6.80 -48.69
N PRO A 35 4.36 -8.11 -48.99
CA PRO A 35 3.15 -8.53 -49.66
C PRO A 35 2.58 -9.94 -49.27
N ASN A 36 1.28 -9.99 -49.38
CA ASN A 36 0.42 -11.11 -49.75
C ASN A 36 0.99 -12.55 -49.77
N SER A 37 0.39 -13.39 -48.93
CA SER A 37 0.20 -14.79 -49.31
C SER A 37 -1.11 -15.27 -48.68
N ASP A 38 -2.10 -15.48 -49.54
CA ASP A 38 -3.31 -16.19 -49.29
C ASP A 38 -2.98 -17.62 -48.82
N THR A 39 -3.43 -17.93 -47.60
CA THR A 39 -3.62 -19.32 -47.17
C THR A 39 -4.84 -19.32 -46.26
N PRO A 40 -5.90 -20.06 -46.56
CA PRO A 40 -7.04 -20.21 -45.70
C PRO A 40 -6.66 -21.13 -44.54
N ALA A 41 -6.19 -20.52 -43.44
CA ALA A 41 -5.95 -21.24 -42.22
C ALA A 41 -7.21 -21.20 -41.35
N LEU A 42 -7.73 -22.39 -41.10
CA LEU A 42 -8.73 -22.76 -40.12
C LEU A 42 -8.62 -21.87 -38.85
N HIS A 43 -9.68 -21.16 -38.59
CA HIS A 43 -9.81 -20.34 -37.40
C HIS A 43 -9.79 -21.24 -36.15
N PRO A 44 -8.78 -21.15 -35.29
CA PRO A 44 -8.87 -21.72 -33.96
C PRO A 44 -9.87 -20.87 -33.20
N LYS A 45 -10.95 -21.51 -32.75
CA LYS A 45 -11.96 -20.99 -31.85
C LYS A 45 -11.26 -20.25 -30.71
N PRO A 46 -11.52 -18.94 -30.47
CA PRO A 46 -10.87 -18.25 -29.39
C PRO A 46 -11.35 -18.86 -28.07
N THR A 47 -10.50 -19.65 -27.46
CA THR A 47 -10.68 -20.07 -26.06
C THR A 47 -10.66 -18.82 -25.23
N ARG A 48 -11.83 -18.41 -24.76
CA ARG A 48 -11.97 -17.28 -23.82
C ARG A 48 -11.14 -17.60 -22.59
N ARG A 49 -9.90 -17.12 -22.59
CA ARG A 49 -9.08 -17.07 -21.39
C ARG A 49 -9.88 -16.30 -20.35
N PRO A 50 -10.14 -16.85 -19.15
CA PRO A 50 -10.83 -16.10 -18.12
C PRO A 50 -10.04 -14.80 -17.90
N LEU A 51 -10.67 -13.67 -18.18
CA LEU A 51 -10.14 -12.36 -17.82
C LEU A 51 -9.94 -12.39 -16.31
N LYS A 52 -8.70 -12.55 -15.88
CA LYS A 52 -8.35 -12.32 -14.49
C LYS A 52 -8.82 -10.90 -14.19
N ARG A 53 -9.91 -10.80 -13.41
CA ARG A 53 -10.45 -9.53 -12.95
C ARG A 53 -9.27 -8.76 -12.37
N HIS A 54 -8.87 -7.69 -13.04
CA HIS A 54 -7.79 -6.82 -12.58
C HIS A 54 -8.29 -6.15 -11.31
N VAL A 55 -7.99 -6.75 -10.17
CA VAL A 55 -8.16 -6.09 -8.88
C VAL A 55 -7.15 -4.96 -8.88
N PRO A 56 -7.56 -3.70 -8.75
CA PRO A 56 -6.62 -2.58 -8.71
C PRO A 56 -5.57 -2.89 -7.65
N ALA A 57 -4.31 -2.85 -8.05
CA ALA A 57 -3.20 -3.11 -7.15
C ALA A 57 -3.26 -2.09 -6.00
N GLN A 58 -3.50 -2.58 -4.79
CA GLN A 58 -3.46 -1.73 -3.61
C GLN A 58 -2.01 -1.31 -3.38
N PRO A 59 -1.76 -0.05 -3.02
CA PRO A 59 -0.40 0.40 -2.74
C PRO A 59 0.22 -0.46 -1.65
N ALA A 60 1.45 -0.89 -1.88
CA ALA A 60 2.22 -1.61 -0.87
C ALA A 60 2.58 -0.65 0.28
N VAL A 61 2.52 -1.15 1.50
CA VAL A 61 2.95 -0.40 2.67
C VAL A 61 4.47 -0.36 2.70
N SER A 62 5.04 0.82 2.97
CA SER A 62 6.48 0.98 3.14
C SER A 62 6.82 1.08 4.63
N GLY A 63 7.96 0.52 5.03
CA GLY A 63 8.46 0.60 6.39
C GLY A 63 8.42 -0.73 7.15
N PHE A 64 8.71 -0.64 8.43
CA PHE A 64 8.67 -1.77 9.37
C PHE A 64 8.46 -1.25 10.79
N GLY A 65 8.03 -2.13 11.68
CA GLY A 65 7.95 -1.87 13.12
C GLY A 65 8.28 -3.14 13.90
N ASP A 66 9.10 -2.99 14.92
CA ASP A 66 9.45 -4.07 15.84
C ASP A 66 9.02 -3.69 17.24
N GLN A 67 8.28 -4.60 17.90
CA GLN A 67 7.75 -4.41 19.26
C GLN A 67 6.97 -3.10 19.45
N VAL A 68 6.27 -2.63 18.39
CA VAL A 68 5.47 -1.40 18.46
C VAL A 68 4.06 -1.70 18.96
N PRO A 69 3.39 -0.77 19.68
CA PRO A 69 2.00 -0.94 20.07
C PRO A 69 1.10 -1.17 18.86
N LEU A 70 0.14 -2.08 18.96
CA LEU A 70 -0.80 -2.40 17.88
C LEU A 70 -1.50 -1.16 17.33
N SER A 71 -1.94 -0.25 18.20
CA SER A 71 -2.59 1.00 17.78
C SER A 71 -1.68 1.89 16.93
N PHE A 72 -0.38 1.88 17.19
CA PHE A 72 0.60 2.63 16.41
C PHE A 72 0.87 1.96 15.06
N ALA A 73 1.08 0.64 15.05
CA ALA A 73 1.28 -0.13 13.83
C ALA A 73 0.10 0.06 12.85
N ILE A 74 -1.13 0.00 13.34
CA ILE A 74 -2.33 0.17 12.53
C ILE A 74 -2.37 1.54 11.84
N ARG A 75 -2.00 2.60 12.53
CA ARG A 75 -1.96 3.96 11.95
C ARG A 75 -0.94 4.10 10.81
N GLN A 76 0.10 3.29 10.82
CA GLN A 76 1.10 3.28 9.76
C GLN A 76 0.72 2.38 8.59
N ILE A 77 0.06 1.27 8.87
CA ILE A 77 -0.30 0.26 7.87
C ILE A 77 -1.60 0.64 7.14
N VAL A 78 -2.63 1.09 7.87
CA VAL A 78 -3.96 1.36 7.32
C VAL A 78 -4.02 2.76 6.72
N PRO A 79 -4.45 2.90 5.46
CA PRO A 79 -4.61 4.21 4.84
C PRO A 79 -5.62 5.10 5.60
N THR A 80 -5.40 6.41 5.57
CA THR A 80 -6.19 7.40 6.33
C THR A 80 -7.66 7.51 5.93
N ASN A 81 -8.01 7.00 4.76
CA ASN A 81 -9.39 6.93 4.27
C ASN A 81 -10.22 5.80 4.89
N PHE A 82 -9.61 4.97 5.75
CA PHE A 82 -10.30 3.91 6.48
C PHE A 82 -10.51 4.26 7.94
N GLN A 83 -11.67 3.88 8.48
CA GLN A 83 -11.98 3.99 9.90
C GLN A 83 -11.66 2.67 10.59
N VAL A 84 -10.87 2.72 11.65
CA VAL A 84 -10.49 1.52 12.41
C VAL A 84 -11.34 1.42 13.67
N ALA A 85 -12.00 0.27 13.83
CA ALA A 85 -12.74 -0.11 15.03
C ALA A 85 -12.06 -1.32 15.70
N TYR A 86 -11.99 -1.28 17.01
CA TYR A 86 -11.47 -2.38 17.83
C TYR A 86 -12.61 -3.00 18.63
N ALA A 87 -12.66 -4.32 18.69
CA ALA A 87 -13.52 -4.99 19.66
C ALA A 87 -12.95 -4.80 21.08
N ASP A 88 -13.83 -4.87 22.09
CA ASP A 88 -13.48 -4.61 23.49
C ASP A 88 -12.41 -5.57 24.04
N THR A 89 -12.30 -6.75 23.44
CA THR A 89 -11.31 -7.77 23.81
C THR A 89 -9.90 -7.50 23.25
N VAL A 90 -9.75 -6.48 22.38
CA VAL A 90 -8.46 -6.21 21.71
C VAL A 90 -7.60 -5.28 22.57
N ARG A 91 -6.41 -5.76 22.89
CA ARG A 91 -5.40 -4.96 23.61
C ARG A 91 -4.65 -4.07 22.61
N LYS A 92 -4.96 -2.78 22.62
CA LYS A 92 -4.38 -1.79 21.70
C LYS A 92 -2.88 -1.56 21.92
N ASP A 93 -2.40 -1.86 23.12
CA ASP A 93 -1.01 -1.70 23.53
C ASP A 93 -0.16 -2.96 23.34
N ALA A 94 -0.76 -4.05 22.84
CA ALA A 94 -0.03 -5.27 22.59
C ALA A 94 1.09 -5.03 21.58
N PRO A 95 2.32 -5.51 21.87
CA PRO A 95 3.44 -5.34 20.95
C PRO A 95 3.23 -6.20 19.71
N VAL A 96 3.48 -5.62 18.55
CA VAL A 96 3.42 -6.29 17.25
C VAL A 96 4.66 -5.99 16.43
N ASN A 97 4.99 -6.93 15.56
CA ASN A 97 6.02 -6.76 14.55
C ASN A 97 5.35 -6.73 13.18
N TRP A 98 5.79 -5.82 12.32
CA TRP A 98 5.29 -5.76 10.96
C TRP A 98 6.37 -5.34 9.98
N LYS A 99 6.24 -5.78 8.74
CA LYS A 99 7.15 -5.44 7.66
C LYS A 99 6.31 -5.09 6.43
N GLY A 100 6.61 -3.95 5.81
CA GLY A 100 6.02 -3.54 4.55
C GLY A 100 6.54 -4.35 3.37
N GLY A 101 6.10 -3.97 2.17
CA GLY A 101 6.40 -4.67 0.92
C GLY A 101 5.17 -5.34 0.32
N GLU A 102 4.11 -5.51 1.10
CA GLU A 102 2.84 -6.10 0.69
C GLU A 102 1.70 -5.09 0.75
N PRO A 103 0.54 -5.39 0.13
CA PRO A 103 -0.67 -4.59 0.30
C PRO A 103 -1.03 -4.45 1.79
N TRP A 104 -1.50 -3.28 2.19
CA TRP A 104 -1.77 -2.98 3.59
C TRP A 104 -2.64 -4.01 4.32
N ARG A 105 -3.59 -4.65 3.62
CA ARG A 105 -4.46 -5.68 4.21
C ARG A 105 -3.70 -6.93 4.59
N ALA A 106 -2.77 -7.36 3.74
CA ALA A 106 -1.92 -8.51 4.02
C ALA A 106 -0.95 -8.19 5.17
N THR A 107 -0.27 -7.05 5.08
CA THR A 107 0.63 -6.57 6.15
C THR A 107 -0.08 -6.48 7.50
N LEU A 108 -1.30 -5.95 7.53
CA LEU A 108 -2.08 -5.84 8.77
C LEU A 108 -2.49 -7.22 9.31
N ALA A 109 -2.97 -8.11 8.44
CA ALA A 109 -3.35 -9.46 8.84
C ALA A 109 -2.16 -10.24 9.43
N ASP A 110 -0.98 -10.11 8.83
CA ASP A 110 0.24 -10.76 9.32
C ASP A 110 0.71 -10.17 10.67
N ALA A 111 0.62 -8.84 10.82
CA ALA A 111 0.99 -8.17 12.07
C ALA A 111 0.11 -8.58 13.26
N VAL A 112 -1.17 -8.85 13.04
CA VAL A 112 -2.11 -9.21 14.12
C VAL A 112 -2.24 -10.71 14.35
N ARG A 113 -1.76 -11.55 13.42
CA ARG A 113 -1.84 -13.01 13.50
C ARG A 113 -1.22 -13.60 14.79
N PRO A 114 -0.05 -13.14 15.25
CA PRO A 114 0.55 -13.66 16.50
C PRO A 114 -0.31 -13.38 17.74
N LEU A 115 -1.18 -12.37 17.69
CA LEU A 115 -2.09 -12.03 18.78
C LEU A 115 -3.43 -12.80 18.72
N GLY A 116 -3.59 -13.69 17.73
CA GLY A 116 -4.86 -14.40 17.51
C GLY A 116 -6.01 -13.46 17.10
N LEU A 117 -5.70 -12.33 16.49
CA LEU A 117 -6.70 -11.38 16.03
C LEU A 117 -7.01 -11.57 14.55
N ILE A 118 -8.23 -11.23 14.17
CA ILE A 118 -8.70 -11.21 12.78
C ILE A 118 -9.05 -9.79 12.35
N VAL A 119 -8.83 -9.50 11.07
CA VAL A 119 -9.15 -8.23 10.44
C VAL A 119 -10.29 -8.42 9.47
N THR A 120 -11.35 -7.67 9.65
CA THR A 120 -12.50 -7.63 8.73
C THR A 120 -12.60 -6.24 8.12
N VAL A 121 -12.69 -6.18 6.78
CA VAL A 121 -12.80 -4.92 6.05
C VAL A 121 -14.15 -4.85 5.35
N ASN A 122 -14.98 -3.90 5.77
CA ASN A 122 -16.31 -3.65 5.20
C ASN A 122 -16.39 -2.21 4.69
N GLY A 123 -16.25 -2.02 3.37
CA GLY A 123 -16.18 -0.68 2.79
C GLY A 123 -15.02 0.14 3.40
N PRO A 124 -15.29 1.33 3.92
CA PRO A 124 -14.27 2.18 4.54
C PRO A 124 -13.95 1.81 6.00
N LYS A 125 -14.60 0.78 6.55
CA LYS A 125 -14.43 0.38 7.96
C LYS A 125 -13.57 -0.89 8.08
N VAL A 126 -12.56 -0.82 8.91
CA VAL A 126 -11.69 -1.93 9.31
C VAL A 126 -12.02 -2.30 10.76
N THR A 127 -12.41 -3.52 11.00
CA THR A 127 -12.72 -4.03 12.35
C THR A 127 -11.68 -5.07 12.76
N ILE A 128 -11.10 -4.89 13.93
CA ILE A 128 -10.14 -5.82 14.53
C ILE A 128 -10.80 -6.48 15.73
N ALA A 129 -10.86 -7.80 15.72
CA ALA A 129 -11.49 -8.59 16.78
C ALA A 129 -10.63 -9.81 17.12
N ALA A 130 -10.87 -10.40 18.27
CA ALA A 130 -10.27 -11.70 18.60
C ALA A 130 -10.78 -12.75 17.61
N GLY A 131 -9.87 -13.55 17.06
CA GLY A 131 -10.23 -14.74 16.31
C GLY A 131 -10.95 -15.72 17.26
N LEU A 132 -11.97 -16.39 16.75
CA LEU A 132 -12.55 -17.51 17.46
C LEU A 132 -11.48 -18.59 17.50
N GLY A 133 -10.78 -18.69 18.63
CA GLY A 133 -9.80 -19.75 18.84
C GLY A 133 -10.51 -21.11 18.73
N HIS A 134 -9.96 -21.95 17.89
CA HIS A 134 -10.30 -23.37 17.86
C HIS A 134 -9.55 -24.07 18.96
#